data_bc650f3cbbea74db1b10ba5947ef46cf
#
_entry.id   bc650f3cbbea74db1b10ba5947ef46cf
#
_cell.length_a   1.000
_cell.length_b   1.000
_cell.length_c   1.000
_cell.angle_alpha   90.00
_cell.angle_beta   90.00
_cell.angle_gamma   90.00
#
_symmetry.space_group_name_H-M   'P 1'
#
loop_
_entity.id
_entity.type
_entity.pdbx_description
1 polymer ?
#
loop_
_entity_poly.entity_id
_entity_poly.type
_entity_poly.pdbx_seq_one_letter_code
_entity_poly.pdbx_strand_id
1 'polypeptide(L)'
;MITYSWRTTLAGAELGDVENLLEQAVEYDAEAGFSTATPAATGGGEVHHLLVSIAPPGERGSVALDRLPDVPVVAYLRLDVRGDVADVQFVVRPEFRSHGVATLLAELLDEQPTGWSSIAGVRRLRAWAHGAHPAAERMAGRFGAHMDHALFKTLRFIGGSRPFVGDEVGAAVEPAPDGPGEMVEGHLAGIAPGERSVLARGRTRLATPVGSVLVGVDEKDPAAQPACVALDPAGVTAGDLRVLLANALLRVQADGARVAQMYVDALSEAFVGASRELGFQHDQSDLLYVRPL
;
A
#
# COMPACT_ATOMS: atom_id res chain seq x y z
N MET A 1 23.66 -7.88 17.07
CA MET A 1 22.46 -7.55 17.89
C MET A 1 21.80 -6.32 17.29
N ILE A 2 20.48 -6.27 17.18
CA ILE A 2 19.75 -5.06 16.79
C ILE A 2 19.34 -4.27 18.02
N THR A 3 19.21 -2.95 17.85
CA THR A 3 18.64 -2.03 18.83
C THR A 3 17.56 -1.20 18.14
N TYR A 4 16.63 -0.63 18.91
CA TYR A 4 15.61 0.24 18.37
C TYR A 4 15.33 1.45 19.26
N SER A 5 14.81 2.50 18.67
CA SER A 5 14.41 3.71 19.40
C SER A 5 13.17 4.35 18.80
N TRP A 6 12.22 4.71 19.67
CA TRP A 6 11.01 5.44 19.28
C TRP A 6 11.26 6.94 19.15
N ARG A 7 10.56 7.55 18.20
CA ARG A 7 10.50 9.00 17.96
C ARG A 7 9.06 9.41 17.68
N THR A 8 8.68 10.59 18.10
CA THR A 8 7.41 11.22 17.70
C THR A 8 7.57 12.10 16.47
N THR A 9 8.79 12.52 16.18
CA THR A 9 9.15 13.31 14.99
C THR A 9 10.52 12.89 14.49
N LEU A 10 10.72 12.93 13.18
CA LEU A 10 12.02 12.75 12.54
C LEU A 10 12.57 14.11 12.11
N ALA A 11 13.85 14.37 12.34
CA ALA A 11 14.52 15.60 11.93
C ALA A 11 16.00 15.37 11.65
N GLY A 12 16.60 16.29 10.88
CA GLY A 12 18.04 16.29 10.61
C GLY A 12 18.54 14.99 9.99
N ALA A 13 19.59 14.42 10.56
CA ALA A 13 20.21 13.20 10.03
C ALA A 13 19.28 11.98 10.07
N GLU A 14 18.48 11.81 11.13
CA GLU A 14 17.54 10.69 11.25
C GLU A 14 16.50 10.68 10.11
N LEU A 15 16.00 11.86 9.73
CA LEU A 15 15.07 11.99 8.59
C LEU A 15 15.77 11.59 7.28
N GLY A 16 16.98 12.11 7.03
CA GLY A 16 17.73 11.77 5.83
C GLY A 16 18.08 10.29 5.74
N ASP A 17 18.40 9.62 6.85
CA ASP A 17 18.68 8.19 6.90
C ASP A 17 17.44 7.34 6.57
N VAL A 18 16.27 7.76 7.07
CA VAL A 18 14.98 7.12 6.76
C VAL A 18 14.59 7.34 5.30
N GLU A 19 14.69 8.56 4.78
CA GLU A 19 14.41 8.87 3.38
C GLU A 19 15.28 8.03 2.44
N ASN A 20 16.58 7.95 2.70
CA ASN A 20 17.51 7.11 1.93
C ASN A 20 17.13 5.61 1.99
N LEU A 21 16.74 5.11 3.17
CA LEU A 21 16.27 3.73 3.32
C LEU A 21 15.01 3.48 2.46
N LEU A 22 14.05 4.39 2.51
CA LEU A 22 12.80 4.28 1.78
C LEU A 22 13.00 4.34 0.27
N GLU A 23 13.88 5.23 -0.22
CA GLU A 23 14.23 5.35 -1.63
C GLU A 23 14.83 4.05 -2.17
N GLN A 24 15.82 3.48 -1.47
CA GLN A 24 16.43 2.21 -1.85
C GLN A 24 15.44 1.04 -1.82
N ALA A 25 14.54 1.02 -0.83
CA ALA A 25 13.52 -0.01 -0.75
C ALA A 25 12.52 0.08 -1.92
N VAL A 26 12.10 1.30 -2.29
CA VAL A 26 11.20 1.54 -3.43
C VAL A 26 11.83 1.07 -4.74
N GLU A 27 13.10 1.39 -4.99
CA GLU A 27 13.83 0.97 -6.18
C GLU A 27 13.91 -0.56 -6.27
N TYR A 28 14.35 -1.20 -5.19
CA TYR A 28 14.45 -2.66 -5.11
C TYR A 28 13.09 -3.36 -5.28
N ASP A 29 12.04 -2.84 -4.64
CA ASP A 29 10.70 -3.43 -4.71
C ASP A 29 10.07 -3.23 -6.09
N ALA A 30 10.36 -2.11 -6.78
CA ALA A 30 9.95 -1.88 -8.17
C ALA A 30 10.56 -2.92 -9.13
N GLU A 31 11.85 -3.20 -8.99
CA GLU A 31 12.54 -4.22 -9.80
C GLU A 31 11.94 -5.62 -9.57
N ALA A 32 11.50 -5.92 -8.36
CA ALA A 32 10.85 -7.18 -8.00
C ALA A 32 9.35 -7.21 -8.38
N GLY A 33 8.80 -6.12 -8.94
CA GLY A 33 7.39 -6.01 -9.33
C GLY A 33 6.41 -5.78 -8.17
N PHE A 34 6.90 -5.47 -6.98
CA PHE A 34 6.06 -5.15 -5.82
C PHE A 34 5.56 -3.71 -5.84
N SER A 35 4.55 -3.44 -5.01
CA SER A 35 4.06 -2.08 -4.79
C SER A 35 5.17 -1.22 -4.17
N THR A 36 5.40 -0.06 -4.76
CA THR A 36 6.41 0.92 -4.32
C THR A 36 5.85 1.96 -3.34
N ALA A 37 4.74 1.66 -2.68
CA ALA A 37 4.15 2.59 -1.71
C ALA A 37 5.05 2.77 -0.49
N THR A 38 5.52 3.99 -0.27
CA THR A 38 6.27 4.35 0.93
C THR A 38 5.34 4.55 2.14
N PRO A 39 5.83 4.34 3.37
CA PRO A 39 5.10 4.69 4.56
C PRO A 39 4.66 6.16 4.54
N ALA A 40 3.36 6.38 4.62
CA ALA A 40 2.75 7.69 4.57
C ALA A 40 1.70 7.85 5.66
N ALA A 41 1.34 9.10 5.98
CA ALA A 41 0.28 9.39 6.92
C ALA A 41 -1.04 8.75 6.50
N THR A 42 -1.69 8.07 7.43
CA THR A 42 -3.01 7.47 7.24
C THR A 42 -4.15 8.37 7.75
N GLY A 43 -3.84 9.64 8.10
CA GLY A 43 -4.76 10.69 8.55
C GLY A 43 -5.03 10.71 10.06
N GLY A 44 -4.95 11.88 10.67
CA GLY A 44 -5.60 12.28 11.94
C GLY A 44 -5.24 11.54 13.23
N GLY A 45 -4.16 10.76 13.30
CA GLY A 45 -3.74 10.02 14.48
C GLY A 45 -2.42 10.49 15.07
N GLU A 46 -2.05 9.94 16.24
CA GLU A 46 -0.70 10.07 16.79
C GLU A 46 0.26 9.22 15.99
N VAL A 47 1.39 9.80 15.58
CA VAL A 47 2.40 9.12 14.77
C VAL A 47 3.62 8.80 15.62
N HIS A 48 4.06 7.54 15.55
CA HIS A 48 5.32 7.13 16.12
C HIS A 48 6.24 6.58 15.03
N HIS A 49 7.52 6.87 15.14
CA HIS A 49 8.57 6.37 14.27
C HIS A 49 9.49 5.48 15.08
N LEU A 50 9.80 4.30 14.57
CA LEU A 50 10.79 3.41 15.17
C LEU A 50 11.97 3.28 14.24
N LEU A 51 13.14 3.63 14.72
CA LEU A 51 14.41 3.46 14.02
C LEU A 51 15.08 2.20 14.53
N VAL A 52 15.51 1.33 13.64
CA VAL A 52 16.22 0.09 13.97
C VAL A 52 17.65 0.18 13.47
N SER A 53 18.59 -0.07 14.38
CA SER A 53 20.02 -0.10 14.11
C SER A 53 20.60 -1.48 14.39
N ILE A 54 21.74 -1.79 13.80
CA ILE A 54 22.53 -3.00 14.07
C ILE A 54 23.88 -2.61 14.64
N ALA A 55 24.48 -3.50 15.43
CA ALA A 55 25.84 -3.30 15.93
C ALA A 55 26.84 -3.01 14.80
N PRO A 56 27.92 -2.27 15.05
CA PRO A 56 28.94 -2.00 14.04
C PRO A 56 29.61 -3.29 13.55
N PRO A 57 30.23 -3.27 12.35
CA PRO A 57 31.00 -4.41 11.85
C PRO A 57 32.06 -4.87 12.89
N GLY A 58 32.22 -6.19 13.02
CA GLY A 58 33.08 -6.81 14.04
C GLY A 58 32.33 -7.15 15.34
N GLU A 59 31.18 -6.55 15.60
CA GLU A 59 30.34 -6.81 16.79
C GLU A 59 29.02 -7.49 16.45
N ARG A 60 28.75 -7.78 15.16
CA ARG A 60 27.48 -8.33 14.66
C ARG A 60 27.28 -9.82 14.93
N GLY A 61 28.32 -10.50 15.42
CA GLY A 61 28.25 -11.90 15.85
C GLY A 61 28.34 -12.93 14.73
N SER A 62 28.46 -12.52 13.46
CA SER A 62 28.75 -13.44 12.35
C SER A 62 29.48 -12.73 11.21
N VAL A 63 30.37 -13.47 10.51
CA VAL A 63 31.10 -12.97 9.33
C VAL A 63 30.14 -12.51 8.22
N ALA A 64 29.01 -13.17 8.07
CA ALA A 64 28.02 -12.78 7.05
C ALA A 64 27.39 -11.41 7.36
N LEU A 65 27.03 -11.15 8.61
CA LEU A 65 26.48 -9.87 9.03
C LEU A 65 27.55 -8.76 9.02
N ASP A 66 28.81 -9.08 9.31
CA ASP A 66 29.90 -8.11 9.30
C ASP A 66 30.24 -7.60 7.90
N ARG A 67 29.84 -8.34 6.84
CA ARG A 67 29.98 -7.90 5.44
C ARG A 67 28.89 -6.94 4.98
N LEU A 68 27.80 -6.82 5.73
CA LEU A 68 26.72 -5.87 5.40
C LEU A 68 27.21 -4.43 5.61
N PRO A 69 26.60 -3.45 4.90
CA PRO A 69 26.97 -2.05 5.03
C PRO A 69 26.92 -1.55 6.48
N ASP A 70 27.78 -0.61 6.81
CA ASP A 70 27.68 0.13 8.07
C ASP A 70 26.80 1.36 7.86
N VAL A 71 25.55 1.24 8.26
CA VAL A 71 24.51 2.28 8.09
C VAL A 71 23.79 2.51 9.41
N PRO A 72 23.38 3.76 9.71
CA PRO A 72 22.76 4.09 10.99
C PRO A 72 21.38 3.48 11.17
N VAL A 73 20.59 3.33 10.08
CA VAL A 73 19.23 2.79 10.11
C VAL A 73 19.10 1.62 9.13
N VAL A 74 18.86 0.41 9.65
CA VAL A 74 18.68 -0.83 8.86
C VAL A 74 17.22 -1.16 8.61
N ALA A 75 16.33 -0.67 9.47
CA ALA A 75 14.89 -0.80 9.25
C ALA A 75 14.14 0.38 9.89
N TYR A 76 12.99 0.65 9.35
CA TYR A 76 12.10 1.72 9.78
C TYR A 76 10.68 1.22 9.93
N LEU A 77 10.03 1.57 11.04
CA LEU A 77 8.61 1.30 11.25
C LEU A 77 7.91 2.62 11.57
N ARG A 78 6.85 2.88 10.83
CA ARG A 78 5.87 3.93 11.12
C ARG A 78 4.64 3.31 11.75
N LEU A 79 4.16 3.94 12.81
CA LEU A 79 2.97 3.55 13.52
C LEU A 79 2.01 4.75 13.55
N ASP A 80 0.85 4.61 12.95
CA ASP A 80 -0.22 5.61 12.98
C ASP A 80 -1.32 5.11 13.94
N VAL A 81 -1.45 5.75 15.11
CA VAL A 81 -2.36 5.33 16.18
C VAL A 81 -3.68 6.08 16.12
N ARG A 82 -4.80 5.35 16.10
CA ARG A 82 -6.15 5.89 16.12
C ARG A 82 -7.02 5.10 17.09
N GLY A 83 -7.33 5.70 18.23
CA GLY A 83 -8.06 5.02 19.29
C GLY A 83 -7.28 3.79 19.80
N ASP A 84 -7.85 2.61 19.68
CA ASP A 84 -7.24 1.35 20.12
C ASP A 84 -6.51 0.59 18.99
N VAL A 85 -6.44 1.16 17.78
CA VAL A 85 -5.82 0.53 16.60
C VAL A 85 -4.58 1.30 16.20
N ALA A 86 -3.53 0.58 15.86
CA ALA A 86 -2.33 1.11 15.26
C ALA A 86 -2.05 0.49 13.89
N ASP A 87 -1.92 1.33 12.86
CA ASP A 87 -1.52 0.92 11.53
C ASP A 87 0.01 0.88 11.45
N VAL A 88 0.55 -0.30 11.18
CA VAL A 88 1.98 -0.57 11.12
C VAL A 88 2.44 -0.56 9.66
N GLN A 89 3.42 0.26 9.34
CA GLN A 89 4.11 0.28 8.06
C GLN A 89 5.59 0.03 8.34
N PHE A 90 6.12 -1.10 7.88
CA PHE A 90 7.46 -1.56 8.22
C PHE A 90 8.29 -1.84 6.98
N VAL A 91 9.49 -1.26 6.94
CA VAL A 91 10.43 -1.41 5.82
C VAL A 91 11.80 -1.81 6.36
N VAL A 92 12.38 -2.85 5.77
CA VAL A 92 13.76 -3.27 6.01
C VAL A 92 14.59 -2.88 4.79
N ARG A 93 15.76 -2.27 5.02
CA ARG A 93 16.73 -1.95 3.97
C ARG A 93 17.04 -3.21 3.15
N PRO A 94 17.06 -3.15 1.80
CA PRO A 94 17.18 -4.34 0.96
C PRO A 94 18.31 -5.29 1.35
N GLU A 95 19.50 -4.77 1.63
CA GLU A 95 20.68 -5.56 1.97
C GLU A 95 20.54 -6.32 3.29
N PHE A 96 19.65 -5.87 4.18
CA PHE A 96 19.41 -6.48 5.50
C PHE A 96 18.17 -7.41 5.50
N ARG A 97 17.49 -7.56 4.37
CA ARG A 97 16.39 -8.53 4.23
C ARG A 97 16.93 -9.96 4.34
N SER A 98 16.08 -10.88 4.76
CA SER A 98 16.42 -12.30 4.98
C SER A 98 17.48 -12.58 6.07
N HIS A 99 17.88 -11.58 6.83
CA HIS A 99 18.82 -11.72 7.96
C HIS A 99 18.13 -11.74 9.34
N GLY A 100 16.81 -11.91 9.36
CA GLY A 100 16.03 -12.03 10.61
C GLY A 100 15.71 -10.71 11.32
N VAL A 101 16.04 -9.55 10.74
CA VAL A 101 15.80 -8.22 11.36
C VAL A 101 14.36 -8.03 11.78
N ALA A 102 13.40 -8.34 10.87
CA ALA A 102 11.97 -8.20 11.15
C ALA A 102 11.50 -9.12 12.28
N THR A 103 11.95 -10.36 12.27
CA THR A 103 11.58 -11.37 13.29
C THR A 103 12.11 -10.97 14.66
N LEU A 104 13.38 -10.62 14.74
CA LEU A 104 14.01 -10.22 16.00
C LEU A 104 13.40 -8.92 16.54
N LEU A 105 13.12 -7.95 15.66
CA LEU A 105 12.42 -6.73 16.08
C LEU A 105 11.05 -7.03 16.69
N ALA A 106 10.24 -7.86 16.03
CA ALA A 106 8.92 -8.19 16.52
C ALA A 106 8.97 -8.90 17.89
N GLU A 107 9.94 -9.82 18.08
CA GLU A 107 10.20 -10.45 19.40
C GLU A 107 10.55 -9.41 20.46
N LEU A 108 11.47 -8.50 20.18
CA LEU A 108 11.85 -7.44 21.11
C LEU A 108 10.68 -6.51 21.45
N LEU A 109 9.86 -6.17 20.47
CA LEU A 109 8.69 -5.32 20.69
C LEU A 109 7.60 -6.00 21.52
N ASP A 110 7.52 -7.33 21.49
CA ASP A 110 6.61 -8.12 22.34
C ASP A 110 7.13 -8.25 23.77
N GLU A 111 8.41 -8.48 23.93
CA GLU A 111 9.01 -8.85 25.22
C GLU A 111 9.41 -7.65 26.06
N GLN A 112 9.81 -6.53 25.43
CA GLN A 112 10.34 -5.39 26.16
C GLN A 112 9.27 -4.39 26.61
N PRO A 113 9.42 -3.81 27.81
CA PRO A 113 8.51 -2.75 28.28
C PRO A 113 8.49 -1.50 27.41
N THR A 114 9.55 -1.29 26.60
CA THR A 114 9.68 -0.21 25.61
C THR A 114 9.11 -0.59 24.24
N GLY A 115 8.54 -1.79 24.09
CA GLY A 115 7.90 -2.27 22.85
C GLY A 115 6.46 -1.80 22.72
N TRP A 116 5.58 -2.69 22.22
CA TRP A 116 4.17 -2.36 21.98
C TRP A 116 3.44 -1.85 23.22
N SER A 117 3.75 -2.40 24.40
CA SER A 117 3.16 -1.99 25.68
C SER A 117 3.48 -0.55 26.08
N SER A 118 4.48 0.08 25.49
CA SER A 118 4.80 1.49 25.71
C SER A 118 3.89 2.46 24.96
N ILE A 119 3.13 1.97 23.98
CA ILE A 119 2.20 2.78 23.17
C ILE A 119 0.83 2.76 23.84
N ALA A 120 0.50 3.83 24.53
CA ALA A 120 -0.68 3.89 25.36
C ALA A 120 -1.98 3.69 24.57
N GLY A 121 -2.87 2.84 25.06
CA GLY A 121 -4.23 2.64 24.53
C GLY A 121 -4.33 1.73 23.32
N VAL A 122 -3.23 1.36 22.67
CA VAL A 122 -3.24 0.43 21.52
C VAL A 122 -3.55 -0.99 22.00
N ARG A 123 -4.50 -1.63 21.33
CA ARG A 123 -4.93 -3.02 21.58
C ARG A 123 -4.88 -3.89 20.34
N ARG A 124 -4.74 -3.28 19.16
CA ARG A 124 -4.70 -3.99 17.87
C ARG A 124 -3.68 -3.34 16.95
N LEU A 125 -2.88 -4.19 16.33
CA LEU A 125 -1.99 -3.80 15.25
C LEU A 125 -2.60 -4.22 13.93
N ARG A 126 -2.47 -3.38 12.89
CA ARG A 126 -2.84 -3.70 11.52
C ARG A 126 -1.64 -3.45 10.61
N ALA A 127 -1.42 -4.36 9.67
CA ALA A 127 -0.36 -4.19 8.68
C ALA A 127 -0.79 -4.73 7.32
N TRP A 128 -0.54 -3.98 6.25
CA TRP A 128 -0.69 -4.46 4.90
C TRP A 128 0.58 -5.17 4.42
N ALA A 129 0.38 -6.37 3.86
CA ALA A 129 1.41 -7.10 3.13
C ALA A 129 1.16 -6.96 1.63
N HIS A 130 2.11 -6.33 0.94
CA HIS A 130 2.03 -6.12 -0.50
C HIS A 130 2.42 -7.38 -1.27
N GLY A 131 1.65 -7.71 -2.32
CA GLY A 131 1.94 -8.82 -3.21
C GLY A 131 1.81 -10.20 -2.55
N ALA A 132 1.15 -10.33 -1.39
CA ALA A 132 0.99 -11.59 -0.64
C ALA A 132 2.30 -12.37 -0.48
N HIS A 133 3.41 -11.67 -0.18
CA HIS A 133 4.72 -12.29 -0.07
C HIS A 133 4.75 -13.34 1.07
N PRO A 134 5.26 -14.57 0.85
CA PRO A 134 5.25 -15.65 1.86
C PRO A 134 5.93 -15.29 3.19
N ALA A 135 6.84 -14.31 3.21
CA ALA A 135 7.44 -13.84 4.45
C ALA A 135 6.42 -13.14 5.37
N ALA A 136 5.45 -12.41 4.80
CA ALA A 136 4.40 -11.75 5.58
C ALA A 136 3.48 -12.79 6.25
N GLU A 137 3.09 -13.84 5.52
CA GLU A 137 2.28 -14.93 6.07
C GLU A 137 3.01 -15.65 7.21
N ARG A 138 4.32 -15.96 7.02
CA ARG A 138 5.13 -16.58 8.09
C ARG A 138 5.24 -15.67 9.33
N MET A 139 5.43 -14.36 9.14
CA MET A 139 5.46 -13.39 10.23
C MET A 139 4.10 -13.32 10.94
N ALA A 140 3.02 -13.22 10.18
CA ALA A 140 1.67 -13.19 10.72
C ALA A 140 1.39 -14.44 11.58
N GLY A 141 1.66 -15.65 11.06
CA GLY A 141 1.49 -16.89 11.80
C GLY A 141 2.36 -16.99 13.06
N ARG A 142 3.63 -16.54 12.98
CA ARG A 142 4.55 -16.56 14.14
C ARG A 142 4.08 -15.65 15.28
N PHE A 143 3.53 -14.47 14.96
CA PHE A 143 3.15 -13.45 15.94
C PHE A 143 1.63 -13.39 16.21
N GLY A 144 0.88 -14.41 15.81
CA GLY A 144 -0.55 -14.52 16.12
C GLY A 144 -1.43 -13.50 15.41
N ALA A 145 -0.98 -12.96 14.28
CA ALA A 145 -1.81 -12.15 13.42
C ALA A 145 -2.65 -13.03 12.48
N HIS A 146 -3.85 -12.58 12.17
CA HIS A 146 -4.74 -13.24 11.21
C HIS A 146 -5.06 -12.31 10.05
N MET A 147 -5.34 -12.89 8.89
CA MET A 147 -5.80 -12.15 7.73
C MET A 147 -7.22 -11.65 7.96
N ASP A 148 -7.43 -10.36 7.83
CA ASP A 148 -8.72 -9.68 8.01
C ASP A 148 -9.34 -9.29 6.67
N HIS A 149 -8.51 -8.85 5.71
CA HIS A 149 -8.95 -8.35 4.41
C HIS A 149 -7.97 -8.66 3.30
N ALA A 150 -8.46 -8.69 2.06
CA ALA A 150 -7.63 -8.88 0.87
C ALA A 150 -8.10 -7.99 -0.28
N LEU A 151 -7.15 -7.39 -0.98
CA LEU A 151 -7.39 -6.65 -2.21
C LEU A 151 -6.65 -7.31 -3.37
N PHE A 152 -7.34 -7.50 -4.48
CA PHE A 152 -6.72 -7.96 -5.72
C PHE A 152 -6.29 -6.76 -6.57
N LYS A 153 -4.99 -6.58 -6.77
CA LYS A 153 -4.47 -5.73 -7.82
C LYS A 153 -4.74 -6.42 -9.15
N THR A 154 -5.47 -5.75 -10.02
CA THR A 154 -5.89 -6.30 -11.30
C THR A 154 -5.46 -5.40 -12.45
N LEU A 155 -5.17 -6.00 -13.59
CA LEU A 155 -4.73 -5.32 -14.80
C LEU A 155 -5.65 -5.69 -15.97
N ARG A 156 -5.94 -4.71 -16.84
CA ARG A 156 -6.65 -4.90 -18.11
C ARG A 156 -5.87 -4.26 -19.24
N PHE A 157 -5.45 -5.04 -20.21
CA PHE A 157 -4.91 -4.51 -21.46
C PHE A 157 -6.02 -3.95 -22.33
N ILE A 158 -5.93 -2.67 -22.69
CA ILE A 158 -6.94 -1.91 -23.44
C ILE A 158 -6.38 -1.24 -24.69
N GLY A 159 -5.10 -1.38 -24.98
CA GLY A 159 -4.42 -0.75 -26.11
C GLY A 159 -3.95 -1.74 -27.18
N GLY A 160 -3.50 -1.19 -28.31
CA GLY A 160 -2.93 -1.94 -29.43
C GLY A 160 -3.92 -2.88 -30.09
N SER A 161 -3.61 -4.18 -30.16
CA SER A 161 -4.44 -5.21 -30.78
C SER A 161 -5.60 -5.70 -29.89
N ARG A 162 -5.76 -5.17 -28.70
CA ARG A 162 -6.78 -5.58 -27.72
C ARG A 162 -7.54 -4.38 -27.16
N PRO A 163 -8.15 -3.53 -28.01
CA PRO A 163 -8.92 -2.40 -27.50
C PRO A 163 -10.09 -2.91 -26.66
N PHE A 164 -10.45 -2.14 -25.65
CA PHE A 164 -11.70 -2.37 -24.95
C PHE A 164 -12.86 -1.94 -25.87
N VAL A 165 -13.87 -2.78 -25.98
CA VAL A 165 -15.11 -2.49 -26.70
C VAL A 165 -16.26 -2.62 -25.71
N GLY A 166 -17.03 -1.56 -25.55
CA GLY A 166 -18.18 -1.52 -24.65
C GLY A 166 -19.11 -0.38 -25.04
N ASP A 167 -20.32 -0.41 -24.50
CA ASP A 167 -21.29 0.66 -24.71
C ASP A 167 -21.00 1.81 -23.74
N GLU A 168 -20.85 3.02 -24.27
CA GLU A 168 -20.70 4.23 -23.49
C GLU A 168 -22.05 4.64 -22.93
N VAL A 169 -22.18 4.69 -21.62
CA VAL A 169 -23.30 5.35 -20.94
C VAL A 169 -22.83 6.75 -20.60
N GLY A 170 -23.54 7.77 -21.08
CA GLY A 170 -23.14 9.17 -20.91
C GLY A 170 -22.74 9.48 -19.47
N ALA A 171 -21.47 9.79 -19.28
CA ALA A 171 -20.89 10.17 -18.00
C ALA A 171 -20.58 11.67 -17.99
N ALA A 172 -20.95 12.37 -16.93
CA ALA A 172 -20.44 13.70 -16.70
C ALA A 172 -18.96 13.61 -16.27
N VAL A 173 -18.13 14.41 -16.93
CA VAL A 173 -16.70 14.48 -16.64
C VAL A 173 -16.48 15.66 -15.71
N GLU A 174 -16.02 15.38 -14.49
CA GLU A 174 -15.74 16.38 -13.48
C GLU A 174 -14.28 16.27 -13.07
N PRO A 175 -13.59 17.37 -12.71
CA PRO A 175 -12.30 17.25 -12.08
C PRO A 175 -12.46 16.48 -10.76
N ALA A 176 -11.51 15.57 -10.48
CA ALA A 176 -11.47 14.93 -9.18
C ALA A 176 -11.24 16.00 -8.11
N PRO A 177 -11.84 15.89 -6.91
CA PRO A 177 -11.54 16.79 -5.81
C PRO A 177 -10.03 16.84 -5.55
N ASP A 178 -9.52 18.01 -5.21
CA ASP A 178 -8.09 18.25 -5.00
C ASP A 178 -7.53 17.33 -3.91
N GLY A 179 -6.77 16.34 -4.36
CA GLY A 179 -6.01 15.42 -3.53
C GLY A 179 -6.80 14.23 -2.97
N PRO A 180 -6.11 13.16 -2.60
CA PRO A 180 -6.72 12.03 -1.89
C PRO A 180 -7.18 12.42 -0.47
N GLY A 181 -6.80 13.62 0.04
CA GLY A 181 -7.05 14.06 1.40
C GLY A 181 -8.52 14.18 1.77
N GLU A 182 -9.31 14.92 1.02
CA GLU A 182 -10.72 15.15 1.39
C GLU A 182 -11.64 13.94 1.16
N MET A 183 -11.37 13.13 0.13
CA MET A 183 -12.17 11.93 -0.15
C MET A 183 -11.87 10.74 0.75
N VAL A 184 -10.74 10.72 1.44
CA VAL A 184 -10.16 9.50 1.97
C VAL A 184 -9.81 9.57 3.46
N GLU A 185 -9.85 10.74 4.11
CA GLU A 185 -9.43 10.87 5.53
C GLU A 185 -10.15 9.91 6.49
N GLY A 186 -11.42 9.60 6.26
CA GLY A 186 -12.15 8.61 7.05
C GLY A 186 -11.90 7.14 6.65
N HIS A 187 -11.42 6.89 5.44
CA HIS A 187 -11.28 5.54 4.85
C HIS A 187 -9.84 5.08 4.66
N LEU A 188 -8.84 5.98 4.74
CA LEU A 188 -7.42 5.68 4.49
C LEU A 188 -6.87 4.53 5.34
N ALA A 189 -7.45 4.32 6.50
CA ALA A 189 -7.05 3.25 7.42
C ALA A 189 -7.27 1.85 6.88
N GLY A 190 -8.28 1.67 6.03
CA GLY A 190 -8.62 0.39 5.43
C GLY A 190 -8.10 0.21 4.00
N ILE A 191 -7.53 1.27 3.40
CA ILE A 191 -7.07 1.23 2.01
C ILE A 191 -5.61 0.78 1.95
N ALA A 192 -5.32 -0.25 1.14
CA ALA A 192 -3.97 -0.72 0.92
C ALA A 192 -3.07 0.41 0.37
N PRO A 193 -1.78 0.47 0.72
CA PRO A 193 -0.87 1.48 0.20
C PRO A 193 -0.82 1.56 -1.34
N GLY A 194 -0.88 0.41 -2.03
CA GLY A 194 -0.96 0.36 -3.49
C GLY A 194 -2.25 0.98 -4.03
N GLU A 195 -3.39 0.69 -3.42
CA GLU A 195 -4.68 1.30 -3.74
C GLU A 195 -4.67 2.81 -3.51
N ARG A 196 -4.07 3.28 -2.40
CA ARG A 196 -3.87 4.72 -2.16
C ARG A 196 -3.09 5.39 -3.28
N SER A 197 -2.03 4.72 -3.77
CA SER A 197 -1.25 5.22 -4.91
C SER A 197 -2.08 5.36 -6.18
N VAL A 198 -3.01 4.41 -6.43
CA VAL A 198 -3.95 4.49 -7.56
C VAL A 198 -4.94 5.62 -7.36
N LEU A 199 -5.56 5.74 -6.19
CA LEU A 199 -6.48 6.82 -5.85
C LEU A 199 -5.82 8.21 -5.95
N ALA A 200 -4.58 8.33 -5.50
CA ALA A 200 -3.83 9.58 -5.58
C ALA A 200 -3.52 10.03 -7.02
N ARG A 201 -3.49 9.10 -7.98
CA ARG A 201 -3.31 9.38 -9.42
C ARG A 201 -4.62 9.69 -10.14
N GLY A 202 -5.77 9.38 -9.56
CA GLY A 202 -7.10 9.69 -10.12
C GLY A 202 -7.29 11.20 -10.21
N ARG A 203 -7.34 11.76 -11.44
CA ARG A 203 -7.48 13.21 -11.67
C ARG A 203 -8.84 13.59 -12.22
N THR A 204 -9.59 12.61 -12.67
CA THR A 204 -10.90 12.82 -13.32
C THR A 204 -11.94 11.94 -12.65
N ARG A 205 -13.03 12.53 -12.28
CA ARG A 205 -14.21 11.85 -11.78
C ARG A 205 -15.20 11.68 -12.93
N LEU A 206 -15.63 10.46 -13.16
CA LEU A 206 -16.70 10.15 -14.11
C LEU A 206 -17.98 9.86 -13.31
N ALA A 207 -18.90 10.79 -13.34
CA ALA A 207 -20.20 10.66 -12.67
C ALA A 207 -21.23 10.09 -13.65
N THR A 208 -21.88 9.02 -13.26
CA THR A 208 -22.97 8.37 -14.00
C THR A 208 -24.22 8.31 -13.12
N PRO A 209 -25.40 8.00 -13.69
CA PRO A 209 -26.62 7.81 -12.90
C PRO A 209 -26.53 6.70 -11.85
N VAL A 210 -25.56 5.77 -11.98
CA VAL A 210 -25.40 4.61 -11.09
C VAL A 210 -24.24 4.74 -10.12
N GLY A 211 -23.49 5.85 -10.16
CA GLY A 211 -22.38 6.12 -9.27
C GLY A 211 -21.24 6.84 -9.96
N SER A 212 -20.09 6.92 -9.31
CA SER A 212 -18.91 7.57 -9.87
C SER A 212 -17.64 6.72 -9.73
N VAL A 213 -16.72 6.97 -10.64
CA VAL A 213 -15.41 6.31 -10.69
C VAL A 213 -14.32 7.35 -10.93
N LEU A 214 -13.19 7.15 -10.30
CA LEU A 214 -12.00 7.97 -10.49
C LEU A 214 -11.09 7.33 -11.53
N VAL A 215 -10.60 8.13 -12.46
CA VAL A 215 -9.63 7.70 -13.46
C VAL A 215 -8.46 8.65 -13.52
N GLY A 216 -7.28 8.13 -13.84
CA GLY A 216 -6.08 8.94 -14.03
C GLY A 216 -5.13 8.28 -15.01
N VAL A 217 -4.59 9.10 -15.92
CA VAL A 217 -3.62 8.70 -16.93
C VAL A 217 -2.41 9.62 -16.79
N ASP A 218 -1.21 9.10 -17.06
CA ASP A 218 -0.03 9.96 -17.14
C ASP A 218 -0.19 10.89 -18.36
N GLU A 219 -0.23 12.19 -18.11
CA GLU A 219 -0.45 13.18 -19.17
C GLU A 219 0.74 13.30 -20.16
N LYS A 220 1.96 12.94 -19.70
CA LYS A 220 3.18 13.03 -20.52
C LYS A 220 3.35 11.82 -21.42
N ASP A 221 3.12 10.64 -20.86
CA ASP A 221 3.19 9.37 -21.60
C ASP A 221 2.09 8.41 -21.11
N PRO A 222 0.88 8.53 -21.70
CA PRO A 222 -0.27 7.71 -21.31
C PRO A 222 -0.03 6.19 -21.45
N ALA A 223 0.94 5.81 -22.26
CA ALA A 223 1.26 4.40 -22.54
C ALA A 223 2.35 3.83 -21.62
N ALA A 224 3.11 4.68 -20.93
CA ALA A 224 4.27 4.26 -20.13
C ALA A 224 3.87 3.55 -18.84
N GLN A 225 2.75 3.95 -18.24
CA GLN A 225 2.27 3.40 -16.99
C GLN A 225 0.81 2.97 -17.09
N PRO A 226 0.37 1.97 -16.29
CA PRO A 226 -1.04 1.64 -16.19
C PRO A 226 -1.87 2.84 -15.74
N ALA A 227 -2.96 3.12 -16.46
CA ALA A 227 -3.95 4.08 -16.01
C ALA A 227 -4.63 3.59 -14.73
N CYS A 228 -4.89 4.49 -13.81
CA CYS A 228 -5.63 4.13 -12.61
C CYS A 228 -7.14 4.16 -12.86
N VAL A 229 -7.82 3.16 -12.30
CA VAL A 229 -9.28 3.10 -12.20
C VAL A 229 -9.61 2.77 -10.75
N ALA A 230 -10.45 3.57 -10.11
CA ALA A 230 -10.89 3.32 -8.74
C ALA A 230 -12.35 3.72 -8.57
N LEU A 231 -13.12 2.93 -7.83
CA LEU A 231 -14.47 3.34 -7.43
C LEU A 231 -14.34 4.58 -6.52
N ASP A 232 -15.22 5.55 -6.73
CA ASP A 232 -15.32 6.71 -5.85
C ASP A 232 -16.04 6.30 -4.56
N PRO A 233 -15.35 6.29 -3.40
CA PRO A 233 -15.98 5.88 -2.14
C PRO A 233 -17.20 6.71 -1.75
N ALA A 234 -17.26 7.97 -2.20
CA ALA A 234 -18.36 8.87 -1.93
C ALA A 234 -19.58 8.66 -2.87
N GLY A 235 -19.37 7.96 -3.98
CA GLY A 235 -20.36 7.87 -5.06
C GLY A 235 -20.85 6.47 -5.41
N VAL A 236 -20.39 5.42 -4.73
CA VAL A 236 -20.83 4.04 -5.02
C VAL A 236 -22.19 3.80 -4.41
N THR A 237 -23.23 3.90 -5.23
CA THR A 237 -24.50 3.22 -4.95
C THR A 237 -24.36 1.77 -5.42
N ALA A 238 -25.17 0.86 -4.89
CA ALA A 238 -25.21 -0.55 -5.30
C ALA A 238 -25.64 -0.76 -6.77
N GLY A 239 -25.34 0.21 -7.63
CA GLY A 239 -25.63 0.22 -9.04
C GLY A 239 -24.75 -0.74 -9.84
N ASP A 240 -24.91 -0.70 -11.13
CA ASP A 240 -24.22 -1.59 -12.06
C ASP A 240 -22.73 -1.24 -12.15
N LEU A 241 -21.91 -1.90 -11.30
CA LEU A 241 -20.45 -1.77 -11.28
C LEU A 241 -19.82 -1.98 -12.66
N ARG A 242 -20.40 -2.87 -13.46
CA ARG A 242 -19.93 -3.14 -14.82
C ARG A 242 -20.05 -1.89 -15.70
N VAL A 243 -21.17 -1.15 -15.60
CA VAL A 243 -21.36 0.09 -16.35
C VAL A 243 -20.33 1.15 -15.96
N LEU A 244 -20.10 1.34 -14.65
CA LEU A 244 -19.11 2.28 -14.14
C LEU A 244 -17.72 1.96 -14.66
N LEU A 245 -17.29 0.71 -14.50
CA LEU A 245 -15.96 0.27 -14.90
C LEU A 245 -15.77 0.28 -16.42
N ALA A 246 -16.83 -0.04 -17.20
CA ALA A 246 -16.79 0.05 -18.66
C ALA A 246 -16.56 1.48 -19.15
N ASN A 247 -17.27 2.45 -18.56
CA ASN A 247 -17.04 3.87 -18.86
C ASN A 247 -15.60 4.31 -18.49
N ALA A 248 -15.09 3.85 -17.35
CA ALA A 248 -13.72 4.14 -16.97
C ALA A 248 -12.72 3.60 -18.00
N LEU A 249 -12.90 2.34 -18.45
CA LEU A 249 -12.02 1.73 -19.46
C LEU A 249 -12.07 2.48 -20.79
N LEU A 250 -13.26 2.85 -21.27
CA LEU A 250 -13.43 3.65 -22.48
C LEU A 250 -12.72 5.00 -22.37
N ARG A 251 -12.87 5.67 -21.22
CA ARG A 251 -12.25 6.95 -20.97
C ARG A 251 -10.72 6.85 -20.96
N VAL A 252 -10.13 5.98 -20.15
CA VAL A 252 -8.66 5.88 -20.08
C VAL A 252 -8.05 5.37 -21.39
N GLN A 253 -8.79 4.58 -22.18
CA GLN A 253 -8.38 4.19 -23.53
C GLN A 253 -8.39 5.38 -24.48
N ALA A 254 -9.41 6.23 -24.43
CA ALA A 254 -9.51 7.44 -25.24
C ALA A 254 -8.37 8.44 -24.88
N ASP A 255 -7.96 8.49 -23.61
CA ASP A 255 -6.83 9.27 -23.12
C ASP A 255 -5.47 8.66 -23.48
N GLY A 256 -5.42 7.53 -24.22
CA GLY A 256 -4.21 6.91 -24.76
C GLY A 256 -3.58 5.82 -23.91
N ALA A 257 -4.16 5.43 -22.79
CA ALA A 257 -3.66 4.35 -21.98
C ALA A 257 -3.70 3.00 -22.70
N ARG A 258 -2.72 2.15 -22.44
CA ARG A 258 -2.66 0.77 -22.98
C ARG A 258 -3.02 -0.29 -21.95
N VAL A 259 -2.93 0.06 -20.68
CA VAL A 259 -3.23 -0.82 -19.55
C VAL A 259 -4.03 -0.02 -18.53
N ALA A 260 -5.08 -0.59 -17.99
CA ALA A 260 -5.80 -0.09 -16.82
C ALA A 260 -5.46 -0.95 -15.61
N GLN A 261 -5.28 -0.32 -14.46
CA GLN A 261 -5.02 -0.94 -13.16
C GLN A 261 -6.12 -0.57 -12.17
N MET A 262 -6.56 -1.54 -11.40
CA MET A 262 -7.59 -1.37 -10.38
C MET A 262 -7.33 -2.30 -9.20
N TYR A 263 -7.68 -1.84 -8.00
CA TYR A 263 -7.77 -2.69 -6.82
C TYR A 263 -9.22 -3.11 -6.58
N VAL A 264 -9.43 -4.40 -6.36
CA VAL A 264 -10.74 -5.04 -6.19
C VAL A 264 -10.80 -5.67 -4.82
N ASP A 265 -11.81 -5.33 -4.04
CA ASP A 265 -12.10 -6.01 -2.80
C ASP A 265 -12.38 -7.50 -3.07
N ALA A 266 -11.52 -8.37 -2.56
CA ALA A 266 -11.61 -9.82 -2.76
C ALA A 266 -12.86 -10.44 -2.09
N LEU A 267 -13.45 -9.76 -1.10
CA LEU A 267 -14.65 -10.19 -0.41
C LEU A 267 -15.94 -9.73 -1.11
N SER A 268 -15.84 -8.81 -2.07
CA SER A 268 -16.98 -8.34 -2.86
C SER A 268 -17.18 -9.19 -4.11
N GLU A 269 -18.05 -10.21 -4.04
CA GLU A 269 -18.39 -11.06 -5.19
C GLU A 269 -18.85 -10.24 -6.40
N ALA A 270 -19.64 -9.18 -6.17
CA ALA A 270 -20.14 -8.31 -7.24
C ALA A 270 -18.98 -7.56 -7.94
N PHE A 271 -18.02 -7.05 -7.17
CA PHE A 271 -16.87 -6.32 -7.73
C PHE A 271 -15.91 -7.26 -8.45
N VAL A 272 -15.61 -8.42 -7.86
CA VAL A 272 -14.82 -9.49 -8.51
C VAL A 272 -15.49 -9.97 -9.79
N GLY A 273 -16.81 -10.19 -9.79
CA GLY A 273 -17.59 -10.59 -10.95
C GLY A 273 -17.51 -9.56 -12.08
N ALA A 274 -17.84 -8.29 -11.78
CA ALA A 274 -17.79 -7.21 -12.76
C ALA A 274 -16.38 -7.02 -13.35
N SER A 275 -15.34 -7.10 -12.55
CA SER A 275 -13.96 -6.99 -13.01
C SER A 275 -13.58 -8.10 -13.98
N ARG A 276 -13.96 -9.35 -13.69
CA ARG A 276 -13.70 -10.51 -14.55
C ARG A 276 -14.46 -10.42 -15.88
N GLU A 277 -15.73 -10.04 -15.85
CA GLU A 277 -16.54 -9.86 -17.06
C GLU A 277 -15.95 -8.81 -17.99
N LEU A 278 -15.36 -7.75 -17.43
CA LEU A 278 -14.65 -6.72 -18.20
C LEU A 278 -13.22 -7.14 -18.60
N GLY A 279 -12.79 -8.33 -18.24
CA GLY A 279 -11.50 -8.92 -18.63
C GLY A 279 -10.31 -8.39 -17.87
N PHE A 280 -10.50 -7.87 -16.66
CA PHE A 280 -9.40 -7.65 -15.74
C PHE A 280 -8.80 -8.98 -15.30
N GLN A 281 -7.50 -9.03 -15.23
CA GLN A 281 -6.74 -10.19 -14.79
C GLN A 281 -6.07 -9.89 -13.46
N HIS A 282 -6.11 -10.84 -12.54
CA HIS A 282 -5.41 -10.76 -11.27
C HIS A 282 -3.90 -10.73 -11.50
N ASP A 283 -3.23 -9.77 -10.90
CA ASP A 283 -1.78 -9.57 -10.95
C ASP A 283 -1.15 -9.94 -9.60
N GLN A 284 -1.58 -9.28 -8.53
CA GLN A 284 -1.08 -9.47 -7.18
C GLN A 284 -2.23 -9.35 -6.17
N SER A 285 -1.97 -9.76 -4.92
CA SER A 285 -2.89 -9.54 -3.80
C SER A 285 -2.20 -8.75 -2.71
N ASP A 286 -2.89 -7.77 -2.15
CA ASP A 286 -2.49 -7.12 -0.91
C ASP A 286 -3.35 -7.67 0.23
N LEU A 287 -2.71 -8.09 1.31
CA LEU A 287 -3.37 -8.73 2.46
C LEU A 287 -3.25 -7.85 3.71
N LEU A 288 -4.38 -7.57 4.37
CA LEU A 288 -4.40 -6.92 5.66
C LEU A 288 -4.33 -7.97 6.77
N TYR A 289 -3.32 -7.86 7.59
CA TYR A 289 -3.20 -8.67 8.80
C TYR A 289 -3.55 -7.84 10.03
N VAL A 290 -4.27 -8.46 10.96
CA VAL A 290 -4.64 -7.87 12.24
C VAL A 290 -4.13 -8.75 13.37
N ARG A 291 -3.54 -8.13 14.38
CA ARG A 291 -3.01 -8.77 15.58
C ARG A 291 -3.56 -8.08 16.82
N PRO A 292 -4.23 -8.80 17.75
CA PRO A 292 -4.50 -8.30 19.10
C PRO A 292 -3.20 -8.22 19.92
N LEU A 293 -3.11 -7.21 20.80
CA LEU A 293 -1.99 -7.03 21.73
C LEU A 293 -2.39 -7.46 23.14
#